data_60cad50edf6c6199bacb5abd3e0c98d7
#
_entry.id   60cad50edf6c6199bacb5abd3e0c98d7
#
_cell.length_a   1.000
_cell.length_b   1.000
_cell.length_c   1.000
_cell.angle_alpha   90.00
_cell.angle_beta   90.00
_cell.angle_gamma   90.00
#
_symmetry.space_group_name_H-M   'P 1'
#
loop_
_entity.id
_entity.type
_entity.pdbx_description
1 polymer ?
#
loop_
_entity_poly.entity_id
_entity_poly.type
_entity_poly.pdbx_seq_one_letter_code
_entity_poly.pdbx_strand_id
1 'polypeptide(L)'
;MEQILCEYFLEKPRNQGKILSCLLILFIEISRAVGPEDQKAIKQKHSKIQNEVFDYLKQHYKDVTLQSVAKHMCFHPNYLSSLLKAETGRGFKDILIDIRMTEAANLLRNTNRKIEEITSDIGYANETYFYKCFRQKYGISPYNYRKAQKNLKKEQ
;
A
#
# COMPACT_ATOMS: atom_id res chain seq x y z
N MET A 1 -18.50 2.63 29.78
CA MET A 1 -17.14 2.10 29.96
C MET A 1 -17.05 1.12 31.13
N GLU A 2 -17.61 1.42 32.27
CA GLU A 2 -17.64 0.54 33.47
C GLU A 2 -18.30 -0.83 33.22
N GLN A 3 -19.40 -0.89 32.47
CA GLN A 3 -20.05 -2.16 32.13
C GLN A 3 -19.20 -3.12 31.33
N ILE A 4 -18.38 -2.62 30.37
CA ILE A 4 -17.49 -3.45 29.55
C ILE A 4 -16.37 -4.03 30.41
N LEU A 5 -15.79 -3.24 31.30
CA LEU A 5 -14.76 -3.70 32.23
C LEU A 5 -15.29 -4.74 33.20
N CYS A 6 -16.49 -4.54 33.78
CA CYS A 6 -17.12 -5.52 34.66
C CYS A 6 -17.39 -6.86 33.95
N GLU A 7 -17.86 -6.84 32.72
CA GLU A 7 -18.16 -8.06 31.96
C GLU A 7 -16.89 -8.80 31.52
N TYR A 8 -15.77 -8.08 31.26
CA TYR A 8 -14.48 -8.68 30.92
C TYR A 8 -13.84 -9.44 32.08
N PHE A 9 -13.97 -8.90 33.32
CA PHE A 9 -13.38 -9.51 34.53
C PHE A 9 -14.24 -10.62 35.15
N LEU A 10 -15.51 -10.76 34.75
CA LEU A 10 -16.37 -11.85 35.17
C LEU A 10 -16.22 -13.05 34.24
N GLU A 11 -15.19 -13.86 34.44
CA GLU A 11 -14.79 -15.07 33.66
C GLU A 11 -15.92 -16.10 33.41
N LYS A 12 -17.03 -15.69 32.81
CA LYS A 12 -18.10 -16.61 32.39
C LYS A 12 -18.19 -16.68 30.89
N PRO A 13 -18.15 -17.87 30.28
CA PRO A 13 -18.19 -18.06 28.81
C PRO A 13 -19.47 -17.51 28.14
N ARG A 14 -20.49 -17.16 28.93
CA ARG A 14 -21.75 -16.54 28.47
C ARG A 14 -21.66 -15.04 28.16
N ASN A 15 -20.55 -14.38 28.50
CA ASN A 15 -20.47 -12.91 28.47
C ASN A 15 -19.90 -12.38 27.13
N GLN A 16 -19.37 -13.23 26.26
CA GLN A 16 -18.82 -12.79 24.97
C GLN A 16 -19.84 -12.06 24.09
N GLY A 17 -21.10 -12.53 24.08
CA GLY A 17 -22.17 -11.86 23.34
C GLY A 17 -22.53 -10.48 23.90
N LYS A 18 -22.50 -10.33 25.22
CA LYS A 18 -22.75 -9.03 25.90
C LYS A 18 -21.62 -8.03 25.65
N ILE A 19 -20.35 -8.50 25.73
CA ILE A 19 -19.18 -7.68 25.42
C ILE A 19 -19.27 -7.18 23.98
N LEU A 20 -19.57 -8.07 23.03
CA LEU A 20 -19.73 -7.71 21.62
C LEU A 20 -20.86 -6.68 21.42
N SER A 21 -22.01 -6.89 22.09
CA SER A 21 -23.13 -5.94 22.03
C SER A 21 -22.76 -4.57 22.60
N CYS A 22 -22.06 -4.52 23.73
CA CYS A 22 -21.57 -3.28 24.32
C CYS A 22 -20.57 -2.56 23.39
N LEU A 23 -19.67 -3.30 22.76
CA LEU A 23 -18.73 -2.75 21.79
C LEU A 23 -19.43 -2.20 20.54
N LEU A 24 -20.47 -2.89 20.05
CA LEU A 24 -21.29 -2.41 18.93
C LEU A 24 -22.05 -1.14 19.29
N ILE A 25 -22.65 -1.07 20.48
CA ILE A 25 -23.33 0.15 20.96
C ILE A 25 -22.33 1.30 21.05
N LEU A 26 -21.17 1.08 21.67
CA LEU A 26 -20.11 2.08 21.77
C LEU A 26 -19.66 2.56 20.40
N PHE A 27 -19.48 1.63 19.44
CA PHE A 27 -19.12 1.97 18.07
C PHE A 27 -20.20 2.81 17.37
N ILE A 28 -21.48 2.47 17.56
CA ILE A 28 -22.60 3.25 17.01
C ILE A 28 -22.63 4.65 17.62
N GLU A 29 -22.47 4.79 18.93
CA GLU A 29 -22.45 6.10 19.60
C GLU A 29 -21.27 6.96 19.15
N ILE A 30 -20.07 6.39 19.01
CA ILE A 30 -18.90 7.09 18.45
C ILE A 30 -19.19 7.52 17.00
N SER A 31 -19.77 6.62 16.18
CA SER A 31 -20.10 6.93 14.79
C SER A 31 -21.15 8.04 14.66
N ARG A 32 -22.08 8.14 15.59
CA ARG A 32 -23.09 9.23 15.64
C ARG A 32 -22.49 10.56 16.12
N ALA A 33 -21.50 10.49 17.00
CA ALA A 33 -20.83 11.68 17.54
C ALA A 33 -19.87 12.33 16.52
N VAL A 34 -19.41 11.56 15.50
CA VAL A 34 -18.54 12.08 14.43
C VAL A 34 -19.35 12.91 13.45
N GLY A 35 -19.22 14.23 13.53
CA GLY A 35 -19.88 15.18 12.64
C GLY A 35 -19.29 15.22 11.21
N PRO A 36 -19.95 15.91 10.27
CA PRO A 36 -19.47 16.04 8.89
C PRO A 36 -18.08 16.71 8.80
N GLU A 37 -17.78 17.63 9.71
CA GLU A 37 -16.48 18.32 9.77
C GLU A 37 -15.37 17.37 10.23
N ASP A 38 -15.67 16.52 11.23
CA ASP A 38 -14.73 15.51 11.72
C ASP A 38 -14.43 14.47 10.64
N GLN A 39 -15.44 14.05 9.88
CA GLN A 39 -15.27 13.15 8.74
C GLN A 39 -14.34 13.76 7.68
N LYS A 40 -14.48 15.04 7.40
CA LYS A 40 -13.61 15.78 6.48
C LYS A 40 -12.16 15.84 6.98
N ALA A 41 -11.98 16.12 8.28
CA ALA A 41 -10.67 16.13 8.93
C ALA A 41 -10.00 14.75 8.92
N ILE A 42 -10.76 13.69 9.21
CA ILE A 42 -10.28 12.29 9.13
C ILE A 42 -9.84 11.96 7.70
N LYS A 43 -10.64 12.28 6.70
CA LYS A 43 -10.33 12.04 5.28
C LYS A 43 -9.07 12.79 4.84
N GLN A 44 -8.91 14.04 5.25
CA GLN A 44 -7.68 14.81 4.98
C GLN A 44 -6.45 14.18 5.64
N LYS A 45 -6.57 13.71 6.88
CA LYS A 45 -5.51 13.00 7.59
C LYS A 45 -5.13 11.69 6.88
N HIS A 46 -6.10 10.90 6.43
CA HIS A 46 -5.87 9.67 5.68
C HIS A 46 -5.14 9.94 4.35
N SER A 47 -5.58 10.96 3.62
CA SER A 47 -4.94 11.38 2.37
C SER A 47 -3.48 11.83 2.59
N LYS A 48 -3.19 12.54 3.69
CA LYS A 48 -1.84 12.93 4.06
C LYS A 48 -0.97 11.71 4.35
N ILE A 49 -1.46 10.77 5.17
CA ILE A 49 -0.76 9.51 5.47
C ILE A 49 -0.48 8.73 4.19
N GLN A 50 -1.48 8.64 3.30
CA GLN A 50 -1.31 7.98 2.00
C GLN A 50 -0.17 8.59 1.20
N ASN A 51 -0.11 9.91 1.08
CA ASN A 51 0.95 10.60 0.34
C ASN A 51 2.33 10.33 0.95
N GLU A 52 2.46 10.41 2.27
CA GLU A 52 3.70 10.09 2.99
C GLU A 52 4.15 8.65 2.73
N VAL A 53 3.22 7.69 2.73
CA VAL A 53 3.51 6.29 2.39
C VAL A 53 3.99 6.18 0.95
N PHE A 54 3.32 6.82 -0.02
CA PHE A 54 3.74 6.76 -1.43
C PHE A 54 5.12 7.36 -1.64
N ASP A 55 5.44 8.48 -0.97
CA ASP A 55 6.75 9.11 -1.08
C ASP A 55 7.85 8.25 -0.45
N TYR A 56 7.56 7.61 0.69
CA TYR A 56 8.47 6.64 1.30
C TYR A 56 8.70 5.44 0.38
N LEU A 57 7.63 4.89 -0.23
CA LEU A 57 7.73 3.78 -1.17
C LEU A 57 8.56 4.12 -2.41
N LYS A 58 8.42 5.33 -2.97
CA LYS A 58 9.22 5.78 -4.11
C LYS A 58 10.71 5.89 -3.80
N GLN A 59 11.06 6.20 -2.56
CA GLN A 59 12.46 6.31 -2.11
C GLN A 59 13.07 4.95 -1.75
N HIS A 60 12.26 4.00 -1.27
CA HIS A 60 12.73 2.74 -0.68
C HIS A 60 12.18 1.47 -1.37
N TYR A 61 11.62 1.58 -2.58
CA TYR A 61 10.90 0.49 -3.27
C TYR A 61 11.70 -0.81 -3.41
N LYS A 62 13.02 -0.77 -3.36
CA LYS A 62 13.88 -1.93 -3.58
C LYS A 62 13.68 -3.01 -2.51
N ASP A 63 13.76 -2.64 -1.23
CA ASP A 63 13.80 -3.60 -0.11
C ASP A 63 12.68 -3.39 0.91
N VAL A 64 11.65 -2.63 0.54
CA VAL A 64 10.58 -2.23 1.46
C VAL A 64 9.56 -3.35 1.67
N THR A 65 9.10 -3.49 2.90
CA THR A 65 8.01 -4.38 3.31
C THR A 65 6.89 -3.57 3.98
N LEU A 66 5.67 -4.12 4.04
CA LEU A 66 4.57 -3.49 4.77
C LEU A 66 4.94 -3.22 6.24
N GLN A 67 5.67 -4.17 6.87
CA GLN A 67 6.12 -4.03 8.25
C GLN A 67 7.12 -2.88 8.42
N SER A 68 8.07 -2.71 7.48
CA SER A 68 9.05 -1.62 7.54
C SER A 68 8.37 -0.25 7.37
N VAL A 69 7.42 -0.13 6.46
CA VAL A 69 6.64 1.11 6.27
C VAL A 69 5.80 1.41 7.51
N ALA A 70 5.07 0.43 8.03
CA ALA A 70 4.23 0.59 9.20
C ALA A 70 5.05 1.01 10.42
N LYS A 71 6.23 0.41 10.62
CA LYS A 71 7.18 0.80 11.67
C LYS A 71 7.66 2.23 11.50
N HIS A 72 8.03 2.63 10.28
CA HIS A 72 8.48 4.00 9.98
C HIS A 72 7.39 5.03 10.26
N MET A 73 6.15 4.72 9.89
CA MET A 73 4.98 5.60 10.10
C MET A 73 4.38 5.51 11.52
N CYS A 74 4.96 4.69 12.42
CA CYS A 74 4.42 4.42 13.76
C CYS A 74 2.99 3.86 13.75
N PHE A 75 2.66 3.03 12.75
CA PHE A 75 1.35 2.37 12.63
C PHE A 75 1.45 0.86 12.78
N HIS A 76 0.32 0.25 13.15
CA HIS A 76 0.20 -1.21 13.05
C HIS A 76 0.05 -1.63 11.57
N PRO A 77 0.73 -2.71 11.09
CA PRO A 77 0.68 -3.15 9.68
C PRO A 77 -0.74 -3.39 9.15
N ASN A 78 -1.63 -3.98 9.97
CA ASN A 78 -3.02 -4.23 9.57
C ASN A 78 -3.79 -2.92 9.33
N TYR A 79 -3.59 -1.92 10.21
CA TYR A 79 -4.20 -0.60 10.03
C TYR A 79 -3.72 0.04 8.72
N LEU A 80 -2.40 0.08 8.49
CA LEU A 80 -1.83 0.66 7.27
C LEU A 80 -2.33 -0.05 6.01
N SER A 81 -2.41 -1.39 6.03
CA SER A 81 -2.93 -2.19 4.92
C SER A 81 -4.40 -1.87 4.61
N SER A 82 -5.23 -1.77 5.66
CA SER A 82 -6.65 -1.42 5.53
C SER A 82 -6.84 0.00 5.02
N LEU A 83 -6.05 0.94 5.53
CA LEU A 83 -6.07 2.34 5.11
C LEU A 83 -5.72 2.46 3.61
N LEU A 84 -4.62 1.86 3.18
CA LEU A 84 -4.21 1.88 1.77
C LEU A 84 -5.28 1.29 0.86
N LYS A 85 -5.89 0.17 1.27
CA LYS A 85 -6.96 -0.47 0.49
C LYS A 85 -8.23 0.39 0.43
N ALA A 86 -8.60 1.05 1.52
CA ALA A 86 -9.76 1.94 1.58
C ALA A 86 -9.57 3.19 0.70
N GLU A 87 -8.39 3.80 0.75
CA GLU A 87 -8.11 5.06 0.03
C GLU A 87 -7.78 4.85 -1.45
N THR A 88 -7.15 3.72 -1.82
CA THR A 88 -6.67 3.48 -3.19
C THR A 88 -7.41 2.38 -3.94
N GLY A 89 -8.22 1.59 -3.26
CA GLY A 89 -8.80 0.34 -3.79
C GLY A 89 -7.78 -0.78 -3.99
N ARG A 90 -6.49 -0.56 -3.70
CA ARG A 90 -5.36 -1.47 -4.02
C ARG A 90 -4.63 -1.91 -2.76
N GLY A 91 -4.13 -3.16 -2.76
CA GLY A 91 -3.28 -3.65 -1.70
C GLY A 91 -1.86 -3.08 -1.76
N PHE A 92 -1.15 -3.10 -0.63
CA PHE A 92 0.26 -2.67 -0.54
C PHE A 92 1.15 -3.29 -1.63
N LYS A 93 0.99 -4.61 -1.85
CA LYS A 93 1.78 -5.35 -2.85
C LYS A 93 1.55 -4.82 -4.26
N ASP A 94 0.31 -4.51 -4.62
CA ASP A 94 -0.04 -4.02 -5.96
C ASP A 94 0.52 -2.61 -6.18
N ILE A 95 0.46 -1.77 -5.15
CA ILE A 95 1.06 -0.44 -5.16
C ILE A 95 2.57 -0.52 -5.35
N LEU A 96 3.25 -1.40 -4.61
CA LEU A 96 4.70 -1.58 -4.71
C LEU A 96 5.11 -2.12 -6.09
N ILE A 97 4.38 -3.10 -6.63
CA ILE A 97 4.60 -3.60 -7.99
C ILE A 97 4.48 -2.45 -9.00
N ASP A 98 3.47 -1.62 -8.86
CA ASP A 98 3.22 -0.49 -9.76
C ASP A 98 4.36 0.53 -9.74
N ILE A 99 4.87 0.89 -8.57
CA ILE A 99 6.02 1.78 -8.39
C ILE A 99 7.27 1.16 -9.03
N ARG A 100 7.58 -0.10 -8.74
CA ARG A 100 8.73 -0.81 -9.29
C ARG A 100 8.69 -0.90 -10.82
N MET A 101 7.52 -1.18 -11.39
CA MET A 101 7.36 -1.23 -12.85
C MET A 101 7.51 0.14 -13.51
N THR A 102 7.05 1.20 -12.85
CA THR A 102 7.24 2.58 -13.32
C THR A 102 8.73 2.93 -13.34
N GLU A 103 9.47 2.57 -12.29
CA GLU A 103 10.90 2.82 -12.22
C GLU A 103 11.68 1.98 -13.24
N ALA A 104 11.30 0.71 -13.43
CA ALA A 104 11.85 -0.11 -14.49
C ALA A 104 11.70 0.53 -15.88
N ALA A 105 10.52 1.06 -16.17
CA ALA A 105 10.26 1.74 -17.45
C ALA A 105 11.12 3.00 -17.60
N ASN A 106 11.34 3.77 -16.54
CA ASN A 106 12.25 4.92 -16.52
C ASN A 106 13.69 4.50 -16.82
N LEU A 107 14.18 3.46 -16.15
CA LEU A 107 15.54 2.94 -16.37
C LEU A 107 15.72 2.39 -17.81
N LEU A 108 14.72 1.65 -18.31
CA LEU A 108 14.73 1.11 -19.67
C LEU A 108 14.78 2.21 -20.74
N ARG A 109 14.08 3.33 -20.52
CA ARG A 109 14.00 4.47 -21.44
C ARG A 109 15.25 5.35 -21.41
N ASN A 110 15.85 5.53 -20.23
CA ASN A 110 16.88 6.55 -20.01
C ASN A 110 18.30 5.97 -19.90
N THR A 111 18.44 4.64 -19.83
CA THR A 111 19.75 3.98 -19.68
C THR A 111 19.93 2.84 -20.67
N ASN A 112 21.20 2.43 -20.88
CA ASN A 112 21.57 1.25 -21.66
C ASN A 112 21.90 0.04 -20.77
N ARG A 113 21.56 0.09 -19.49
CA ARG A 113 21.84 -0.99 -18.52
C ARG A 113 21.18 -2.30 -18.96
N LYS A 114 21.78 -3.43 -18.60
CA LYS A 114 21.19 -4.74 -18.88
C LYS A 114 19.86 -4.91 -18.13
N ILE A 115 18.96 -5.70 -18.71
CA ILE A 115 17.62 -5.90 -18.11
C ILE A 115 17.75 -6.62 -16.77
N GLU A 116 18.70 -7.57 -16.66
CA GLU A 116 19.00 -8.28 -15.42
C GLU A 116 19.42 -7.32 -14.30
N GLU A 117 20.26 -6.34 -14.62
CA GLU A 117 20.70 -5.31 -13.65
C GLU A 117 19.51 -4.45 -13.19
N ILE A 118 18.67 -4.01 -14.14
CA ILE A 118 17.46 -3.24 -13.82
C ILE A 118 16.53 -4.05 -12.93
N THR A 119 16.32 -5.34 -13.25
CA THR A 119 15.48 -6.26 -12.48
C THR A 119 15.94 -6.35 -11.02
N SER A 120 17.25 -6.53 -10.82
CA SER A 120 17.85 -6.57 -9.49
C SER A 120 17.72 -5.23 -8.77
N ASP A 121 17.96 -4.12 -9.45
CA ASP A 121 17.91 -2.78 -8.85
C ASP A 121 16.53 -2.36 -8.37
N ILE A 122 15.48 -2.82 -9.05
CA ILE A 122 14.10 -2.56 -8.63
C ILE A 122 13.58 -3.55 -7.58
N GLY A 123 14.45 -4.45 -7.06
CA GLY A 123 14.13 -5.36 -5.97
C GLY A 123 13.43 -6.66 -6.40
N TYR A 124 13.69 -7.16 -7.62
CA TYR A 124 13.24 -8.48 -8.06
C TYR A 124 14.40 -9.46 -8.12
N ALA A 125 14.29 -10.55 -7.36
CA ALA A 125 15.23 -11.66 -7.44
C ALA A 125 14.91 -12.63 -8.61
N ASN A 126 13.65 -12.62 -9.08
CA ASN A 126 13.17 -13.50 -10.14
C ASN A 126 12.83 -12.69 -11.40
N GLU A 127 13.64 -12.84 -12.43
CA GLU A 127 13.48 -12.15 -13.71
C GLU A 127 12.18 -12.56 -14.43
N THR A 128 11.82 -13.83 -14.41
CA THR A 128 10.58 -14.31 -15.04
C THR A 128 9.36 -13.63 -14.46
N TYR A 129 9.32 -13.45 -13.12
CA TYR A 129 8.23 -12.74 -12.46
C TYR A 129 8.23 -11.24 -12.81
N PHE A 130 9.40 -10.61 -12.92
CA PHE A 130 9.52 -9.23 -13.40
C PHE A 130 8.92 -9.08 -14.80
N TYR A 131 9.33 -9.94 -15.77
CA TYR A 131 8.80 -9.90 -17.13
C TYR A 131 7.28 -10.05 -17.18
N LYS A 132 6.72 -10.93 -16.35
CA LYS A 132 5.26 -11.11 -16.21
C LYS A 132 4.60 -9.82 -15.74
N CYS A 133 5.07 -9.21 -14.65
CA CYS A 133 4.53 -7.96 -14.10
C CYS A 133 4.66 -6.80 -15.08
N PHE A 134 5.80 -6.69 -15.76
CA PHE A 134 6.05 -5.63 -16.72
C PHE A 134 5.12 -5.74 -17.94
N ARG A 135 4.97 -6.95 -18.47
CA ARG A 135 4.05 -7.22 -19.59
C ARG A 135 2.59 -6.97 -19.20
N GLN A 136 2.22 -7.32 -17.98
CA GLN A 136 0.87 -7.04 -17.47
C GLN A 136 0.57 -5.54 -17.41
N LYS A 137 1.55 -4.71 -17.05
CA LYS A 137 1.38 -3.26 -16.93
C LYS A 137 1.48 -2.53 -18.28
N TYR A 138 2.45 -2.90 -19.14
CA TYR A 138 2.77 -2.16 -20.37
C TYR A 138 2.35 -2.87 -21.66
N GLY A 139 1.81 -4.08 -21.58
CA GLY A 139 1.37 -4.87 -22.74
C GLY A 139 2.50 -5.54 -23.54
N ILE A 140 3.74 -5.11 -23.37
CA ILE A 140 4.91 -5.59 -24.13
C ILE A 140 6.07 -5.97 -23.21
N SER A 141 7.06 -6.72 -23.73
CA SER A 141 8.22 -7.10 -22.94
C SER A 141 9.14 -5.90 -22.67
N PRO A 142 9.97 -5.96 -21.59
CA PRO A 142 10.96 -4.92 -21.28
C PRO A 142 11.90 -4.63 -22.46
N TYR A 143 12.32 -5.67 -23.19
CA TYR A 143 13.15 -5.54 -24.37
C TYR A 143 12.46 -4.73 -25.49
N ASN A 144 11.23 -5.11 -25.83
CA ASN A 144 10.45 -4.42 -26.87
C ASN A 144 10.10 -2.98 -26.45
N TYR A 145 9.82 -2.75 -25.17
CA TYR A 145 9.60 -1.43 -24.62
C TYR A 145 10.83 -0.53 -24.85
N ARG A 146 12.02 -1.00 -24.48
CA ARG A 146 13.28 -0.27 -24.72
C ARG A 146 13.50 0.05 -26.21
N LYS A 147 13.28 -0.95 -27.08
CA LYS A 147 13.45 -0.77 -28.54
C LYS A 147 12.50 0.29 -29.09
N ALA A 148 11.24 0.26 -28.70
CA ALA A 148 10.23 1.26 -29.09
C ALA A 148 10.62 2.69 -28.64
N GLN A 149 11.05 2.83 -27.37
CA GLN A 149 11.46 4.14 -26.82
C GLN A 149 12.72 4.72 -27.53
N LYS A 150 13.66 3.86 -27.94
CA LYS A 150 14.85 4.31 -28.70
C LYS A 150 14.51 4.76 -30.10
N ASN A 151 13.56 4.13 -30.78
CA ASN A 151 13.12 4.55 -32.10
C ASN A 151 12.46 5.92 -32.08
N LEU A 152 11.56 6.15 -31.07
CA LEU A 152 10.92 7.45 -30.89
C LEU A 152 11.90 8.61 -30.62
N LYS A 153 13.04 8.32 -29.94
CA LYS A 153 14.10 9.34 -29.70
C LYS A 153 14.96 9.64 -30.92
N LYS A 154 14.96 8.80 -31.97
CA LYS A 154 15.72 9.02 -33.21
C LYS A 154 14.93 9.84 -34.25
N GLU A 155 13.62 9.91 -34.08
CA GLU A 155 12.67 10.62 -34.95
C GLU A 155 12.39 12.06 -34.50
N GLN A 156 12.94 12.47 -33.35
CA GLN A 156 12.92 13.84 -32.81
C GLN A 156 14.29 14.52 -32.99
#